data_8b5901fb3a7e64afe1352c5080a94721
#
_entry.id   8b5901fb3a7e64afe1352c5080a94721
#
_cell.length_a   1.000
_cell.length_b   1.000
_cell.length_c   1.000
_cell.angle_alpha   90.00
_cell.angle_beta   90.00
_cell.angle_gamma   90.00
#
_symmetry.space_group_name_H-M   'P 1'
#
loop_
_entity.id
_entity.type
_entity.pdbx_description
1 polymer ?
#
loop_
_entity_poly.entity_id
_entity_poly.type
_entity_poly.pdbx_seq_one_letter_code
_entity_poly.pdbx_strand_id
1 'polypeptide(L)'
;MSRHPSPYLVTRRLSPEFKRDAVALVRSSGRPIAQIAKELGIGESNLSYWLAKDQQARVTADPERFAAEVAESEEVKRLRRKVAELEVEREILKRSMVFWVKESHA
;
A
#
# COMPACT_ATOMS: atom_id res chain seq x y z
N MET A 1 -5.70 12.74 -38.70
CA MET A 1 -5.59 11.55 -37.91
C MET A 1 -6.14 11.78 -36.51
N SER A 2 -7.01 10.92 -36.14
CA SER A 2 -7.65 11.00 -34.84
C SER A 2 -6.64 10.61 -33.75
N ARG A 3 -6.49 11.45 -32.72
CA ARG A 3 -5.67 11.17 -31.57
C ARG A 3 -6.49 10.66 -30.38
N HIS A 4 -7.75 10.40 -30.64
CA HIS A 4 -8.60 9.87 -29.60
C HIS A 4 -8.17 8.46 -29.24
N PRO A 5 -8.15 8.13 -27.96
CA PRO A 5 -7.90 6.75 -27.57
C PRO A 5 -8.95 5.86 -28.22
N SER A 6 -8.57 4.64 -28.54
CA SER A 6 -9.50 3.66 -29.10
C SER A 6 -10.71 3.56 -28.16
N PRO A 7 -11.92 3.44 -28.72
CA PRO A 7 -13.11 3.23 -27.89
C PRO A 7 -12.98 2.03 -26.94
N TYR A 8 -12.23 1.02 -27.40
CA TYR A 8 -11.92 -0.15 -26.58
C TYR A 8 -11.17 0.22 -25.31
N LEU A 9 -10.16 1.10 -25.40
CA LEU A 9 -9.38 1.50 -24.23
C LEU A 9 -10.22 2.33 -23.26
N VAL A 10 -11.05 3.24 -23.78
CA VAL A 10 -11.95 4.04 -22.96
C VAL A 10 -12.96 3.14 -22.24
N THR A 11 -13.56 2.21 -22.97
CA THR A 11 -14.49 1.24 -22.41
C THR A 11 -13.84 0.37 -21.36
N ARG A 12 -12.61 -0.07 -21.60
CA ARG A 12 -11.86 -0.89 -20.67
C ARG A 12 -11.60 -0.16 -19.35
N ARG A 13 -11.24 1.14 -19.41
CA ARG A 13 -11.02 1.95 -18.20
C ARG A 13 -12.28 2.16 -17.38
N LEU A 14 -13.44 2.11 -18.03
CA LEU A 14 -14.72 2.26 -17.36
C LEU A 14 -15.34 0.94 -16.97
N SER A 15 -14.75 -0.18 -17.39
CA SER A 15 -15.31 -1.50 -17.12
C SER A 15 -15.22 -1.87 -15.64
N PRO A 16 -16.19 -2.64 -15.14
CA PRO A 16 -16.13 -3.14 -13.76
C PRO A 16 -14.88 -3.98 -13.48
N GLU A 17 -14.42 -4.72 -14.47
CA GLU A 17 -13.20 -5.54 -14.34
C GLU A 17 -11.97 -4.67 -14.12
N PHE A 18 -11.83 -3.60 -14.90
CA PHE A 18 -10.71 -2.69 -14.74
C PHE A 18 -10.71 -2.06 -13.35
N LYS A 19 -11.88 -1.62 -12.87
CA LYS A 19 -12.01 -1.03 -11.55
C LYS A 19 -11.61 -1.99 -10.45
N ARG A 20 -12.05 -3.24 -10.56
CA ARG A 20 -11.67 -4.28 -9.60
C ARG A 20 -10.18 -4.55 -9.61
N ASP A 21 -9.59 -4.62 -10.80
CA ASP A 21 -8.16 -4.86 -10.95
C ASP A 21 -7.35 -3.70 -10.37
N ALA A 22 -7.78 -2.47 -10.59
CA ALA A 22 -7.12 -1.29 -10.05
C ALA A 22 -7.16 -1.29 -8.51
N VAL A 23 -8.30 -1.61 -7.93
CA VAL A 23 -8.46 -1.71 -6.47
C VAL A 23 -7.60 -2.84 -5.91
N ALA A 24 -7.58 -3.98 -6.57
CA ALA A 24 -6.76 -5.12 -6.16
C ALA A 24 -5.27 -4.76 -6.18
N LEU A 25 -4.83 -4.01 -7.18
CA LEU A 25 -3.45 -3.56 -7.29
C LEU A 25 -3.07 -2.63 -6.13
N VAL A 26 -3.94 -1.71 -5.77
CA VAL A 26 -3.69 -0.82 -4.62
C VAL A 26 -3.54 -1.63 -3.34
N ARG A 27 -4.42 -2.61 -3.13
CA ARG A 27 -4.42 -3.43 -1.91
C ARG A 27 -3.18 -4.31 -1.80
N SER A 28 -2.75 -4.89 -2.91
CA SER A 28 -1.65 -5.86 -2.91
C SER A 28 -0.27 -5.21 -2.95
N SER A 29 -0.15 -4.05 -3.57
CA SER A 29 1.16 -3.43 -3.81
C SER A 29 1.71 -2.67 -2.61
N GLY A 30 0.84 -2.16 -1.74
CA GLY A 30 1.25 -1.30 -0.63
C GLY A 30 1.79 0.06 -1.05
N ARG A 31 1.72 0.39 -2.35
CA ARG A 31 2.18 1.67 -2.87
C ARG A 31 1.11 2.76 -2.69
N PRO A 32 1.50 4.03 -2.67
CA PRO A 32 0.53 5.12 -2.57
C PRO A 32 -0.47 5.11 -3.72
N ILE A 33 -1.71 5.48 -3.44
CA ILE A 33 -2.78 5.58 -4.43
C ILE A 33 -2.37 6.52 -5.58
N ALA A 34 -1.75 7.65 -5.25
CA ALA A 34 -1.33 8.63 -6.25
C ALA A 34 -0.40 8.03 -7.30
N GLN A 35 0.54 7.20 -6.87
CA GLN A 35 1.47 6.55 -7.78
C GLN A 35 0.76 5.56 -8.70
N ILE A 36 -0.12 4.74 -8.15
CA ILE A 36 -0.86 3.74 -8.92
C ILE A 36 -1.81 4.42 -9.90
N ALA A 37 -2.51 5.46 -9.48
CA ALA A 37 -3.39 6.22 -10.35
C ALA A 37 -2.63 6.79 -11.55
N LYS A 38 -1.44 7.33 -11.29
CA LYS A 38 -0.57 7.87 -12.34
C LYS A 38 -0.13 6.78 -13.32
N GLU A 39 0.29 5.63 -12.82
CA GLU A 39 0.70 4.50 -13.65
C GLU A 39 -0.44 3.97 -14.52
N LEU A 40 -1.65 3.94 -13.98
CA LEU A 40 -2.83 3.47 -14.71
C LEU A 40 -3.45 4.54 -15.60
N GLY A 41 -2.99 5.79 -15.49
CA GLY A 41 -3.53 6.90 -16.28
C GLY A 41 -4.94 7.30 -15.88
N ILE A 42 -5.29 7.17 -14.61
CA ILE A 42 -6.60 7.53 -14.07
C ILE A 42 -6.45 8.59 -12.98
N GLY A 43 -7.54 9.28 -12.68
CA GLY A 43 -7.54 10.27 -11.61
C GLY A 43 -7.42 9.63 -10.23
N GLU A 44 -6.62 10.23 -9.36
CA GLU A 44 -6.48 9.76 -7.99
C GLU A 44 -7.81 9.74 -7.25
N SER A 45 -8.64 10.76 -7.44
CA SER A 45 -9.98 10.82 -6.82
C SER A 45 -10.87 9.68 -7.29
N ASN A 46 -10.79 9.30 -8.56
CA ASN A 46 -11.55 8.17 -9.08
C ASN A 46 -11.12 6.86 -8.44
N LEU A 47 -9.82 6.66 -8.33
CA LEU A 47 -9.29 5.46 -7.70
C LEU A 47 -9.65 5.40 -6.20
N SER A 48 -9.55 6.52 -5.51
CA SER A 48 -9.96 6.62 -4.10
C SER A 48 -11.44 6.31 -3.92
N TYR A 49 -12.27 6.79 -4.82
CA TYR A 49 -13.70 6.51 -4.80
C TYR A 49 -14.00 5.02 -4.99
N TRP A 50 -13.33 4.39 -5.95
CA TRP A 50 -13.50 2.95 -6.18
C TRP A 50 -13.05 2.12 -4.98
N LEU A 51 -11.96 2.52 -4.35
CA LEU A 51 -11.48 1.88 -3.12
C LEU A 51 -12.49 1.99 -2.00
N ALA A 52 -13.04 3.19 -1.80
CA ALA A 52 -14.05 3.41 -0.76
C ALA A 52 -15.31 2.58 -0.99
N LYS A 53 -15.77 2.51 -2.24
CA LYS A 53 -16.92 1.69 -2.62
C LYS A 53 -16.68 0.20 -2.39
N ASP A 54 -15.50 -0.28 -2.78
CA ASP A 54 -15.13 -1.67 -2.60
C ASP A 54 -15.05 -2.02 -1.11
N GLN A 55 -14.47 -1.15 -0.32
CA GLN A 55 -14.38 -1.30 1.13
C GLN A 55 -15.77 -1.36 1.76
N GLN A 56 -16.67 -0.47 1.35
CA GLN A 56 -18.04 -0.44 1.85
C GLN A 56 -18.78 -1.74 1.50
N ALA A 57 -18.59 -2.23 0.27
CA ALA A 57 -19.19 -3.48 -0.16
C ALA A 57 -18.69 -4.67 0.67
N ARG A 58 -17.40 -4.69 1.01
CA ARG A 58 -16.82 -5.73 1.85
C ARG A 58 -17.37 -5.70 3.28
N VAL A 59 -17.48 -4.50 3.84
CA VAL A 59 -18.07 -4.33 5.18
C VAL A 59 -19.50 -4.83 5.21
N THR A 60 -20.28 -4.49 4.18
CA THR A 60 -21.68 -4.91 4.09
C THR A 60 -21.82 -6.41 3.89
N ALA A 61 -20.95 -7.02 3.06
CA ALA A 61 -21.03 -8.42 2.74
C ALA A 61 -20.64 -9.32 3.92
N ASP A 62 -19.56 -8.97 4.63
CA ASP A 62 -19.07 -9.75 5.75
C ASP A 62 -18.32 -8.83 6.72
N PRO A 63 -19.04 -8.20 7.66
CA PRO A 63 -18.44 -7.26 8.61
C PRO A 63 -17.37 -7.90 9.50
N GLU A 64 -17.59 -9.15 9.91
CA GLU A 64 -16.65 -9.85 10.80
C GLU A 64 -15.34 -10.16 10.11
N ARG A 65 -15.41 -10.63 8.88
CA ARG A 65 -14.22 -10.91 8.07
C ARG A 65 -13.45 -9.64 7.79
N PHE A 66 -14.16 -8.56 7.45
CA PHE A 66 -13.54 -7.27 7.21
C PHE A 66 -12.82 -6.76 8.46
N ALA A 67 -13.45 -6.84 9.62
CA ALA A 67 -12.86 -6.44 10.89
C ALA A 67 -11.60 -7.25 11.20
N ALA A 68 -11.63 -8.55 10.92
CA ALA A 68 -10.46 -9.43 11.11
C ALA A 68 -9.31 -9.05 10.18
N GLU A 69 -9.60 -8.74 8.92
CA GLU A 69 -8.59 -8.30 7.95
C GLU A 69 -7.95 -6.98 8.36
N VAL A 70 -8.74 -6.04 8.87
CA VAL A 70 -8.23 -4.77 9.36
C VAL A 70 -7.34 -4.97 10.58
N ALA A 71 -7.77 -5.80 11.52
CA ALA A 71 -6.98 -6.11 12.70
C ALA A 71 -5.64 -6.74 12.35
N GLU A 72 -5.64 -7.69 11.42
CA GLU A 72 -4.41 -8.32 10.92
C GLU A 72 -3.48 -7.29 10.25
N SER A 73 -4.03 -6.43 9.43
CA SER A 73 -3.27 -5.37 8.75
C SER A 73 -2.63 -4.40 9.75
N GLU A 74 -3.35 -4.02 10.81
CA GLU A 74 -2.82 -3.14 11.85
C GLU A 74 -1.71 -3.83 12.64
N GLU A 75 -1.84 -5.12 12.91
CA GLU A 75 -0.83 -5.92 13.59
C GLU A 75 0.45 -6.00 12.75
N VAL A 76 0.34 -6.23 11.44
CA VAL A 76 1.49 -6.24 10.53
C VAL A 76 2.20 -4.89 10.54
N LYS A 77 1.45 -3.80 10.49
CA LYS A 77 2.03 -2.45 10.57
C LYS A 77 2.77 -2.22 11.88
N ARG A 78 2.18 -2.65 12.98
CA ARG A 78 2.80 -2.55 14.31
C ARG A 78 4.11 -3.31 14.36
N LEU A 79 4.11 -4.53 13.89
CA LEU A 79 5.30 -5.38 13.87
C LEU A 79 6.40 -4.83 12.97
N ARG A 80 6.04 -4.28 11.82
CA ARG A 80 7.01 -3.64 10.93
C ARG A 80 7.68 -2.44 11.59
N ARG A 81 6.92 -1.63 12.31
CA ARG A 81 7.49 -0.51 13.07
C ARG A 81 8.43 -1.01 14.16
N LYS A 82 8.04 -2.08 14.85
CA LYS A 82 8.88 -2.66 15.90
C LYS A 82 10.19 -3.21 15.34
N VAL A 83 10.12 -3.88 14.20
CA VAL A 83 11.32 -4.37 13.52
C VAL A 83 12.24 -3.21 13.13
N ALA A 84 11.68 -2.14 12.56
CA ALA A 84 12.47 -0.96 12.19
C ALA A 84 13.16 -0.33 13.39
N GLU A 85 12.47 -0.22 14.52
CA GLU A 85 13.05 0.29 15.77
C GLU A 85 14.20 -0.58 16.25
N LEU A 86 14.00 -1.90 16.24
CA LEU A 86 15.02 -2.84 16.68
C LEU A 86 16.25 -2.81 15.77
N GLU A 87 16.06 -2.63 14.48
CA GLU A 87 17.17 -2.50 13.53
C GLU A 87 17.99 -1.24 13.81
N VAL A 88 17.33 -0.12 14.10
CA VAL A 88 18.02 1.12 14.46
C VAL A 88 18.78 0.96 15.77
N GLU A 89 18.15 0.37 16.78
CA GLU A 89 18.81 0.09 18.06
C GLU A 89 20.04 -0.79 17.90
N ARG A 90 19.92 -1.82 17.08
CA ARG A 90 21.02 -2.73 16.79
C ARG A 90 22.19 -1.98 16.14
N GLU A 91 21.90 -1.10 15.18
CA GLU A 91 22.94 -0.30 14.53
C GLU A 91 23.65 0.64 15.51
N ILE A 92 22.86 1.28 16.36
CA ILE A 92 23.42 2.16 17.39
C ILE A 92 24.32 1.39 18.34
N LEU A 93 23.88 0.23 18.80
CA LEU A 93 24.67 -0.61 19.70
C LEU A 93 25.96 -1.09 19.04
N LYS A 94 25.92 -1.49 17.78
CA LYS A 94 27.11 -1.89 17.03
C LYS A 94 28.13 -0.76 16.96
N ARG A 95 27.68 0.44 16.65
CA ARG A 95 28.55 1.62 16.59
C ARG A 95 29.14 1.95 17.94
N SER A 96 28.34 1.85 18.98
CA SER A 96 28.78 2.08 20.36
C SER A 96 29.85 1.08 20.77
N MET A 97 29.67 -0.19 20.43
CA MET A 97 30.65 -1.22 20.73
C MET A 97 31.98 -0.97 20.03
N VAL A 98 31.96 -0.62 18.75
CA VAL A 98 33.18 -0.31 18.00
C VAL A 98 33.91 0.88 18.63
N PHE A 99 33.20 1.92 18.97
CA PHE A 99 33.74 3.11 19.63
C PHE A 99 34.37 2.73 20.97
N TRP A 100 33.72 1.92 21.75
CA TRP A 100 34.17 1.50 23.08
C TRP A 100 35.47 0.68 22.98
N VAL A 101 35.54 -0.23 22.02
CA VAL A 101 36.75 -1.03 21.78
C VAL A 101 37.94 -0.15 21.42
N LYS A 102 37.72 0.85 20.54
CA LYS A 102 38.77 1.81 20.18
C LYS A 102 39.26 2.60 21.39
N GLU A 103 38.36 3.05 22.23
CA GLU A 103 38.69 3.77 23.47
C GLU A 103 39.50 2.88 24.40
N SER A 104 39.14 1.61 24.52
CA SER A 104 39.83 0.67 25.39
C SER A 104 41.24 0.36 24.95
N HIS A 105 41.55 0.50 23.67
CA HIS A 105 42.85 0.22 23.07
C HIS A 105 43.70 1.48 22.84
N ALA A 106 43.19 2.62 23.17
CA ALA A 106 43.89 3.90 23.00
C ALA A 106 45.02 4.09 24.03
#